data_a846d1d3e7e76a5749d8ab00e9e4feec
#
_entry.id   a846d1d3e7e76a5749d8ab00e9e4feec
#
_cell.length_a   1.000
_cell.length_b   1.000
_cell.length_c   1.000
_cell.angle_alpha   90.00
_cell.angle_beta   90.00
_cell.angle_gamma   90.00
#
_symmetry.space_group_name_H-M   'P 1'
#
loop_
_entity.id
_entity.type
_entity.pdbx_description
1 polymer ?
#
loop_
_entity_poly.entity_id
_entity_poly.type
_entity_poly.pdbx_seq_one_letter_code
_entity_poly.pdbx_strand_id
1 'polypeptide(L)'
;MKHIVNVLTTSILLLLALSACEKVDIASQPLKGEGYEVHIQIRDFDHVRYDTLTRAAVPAHEVCTRLHVAAYQTGKKVLSVNQTNSDKDFGKLSFRLPAGKYYLVIVGHNGSENASLTEFRKISFGGKVTDTYVFARELTLEG
;
A
#
# COMPACT_ATOMS: atom_id res chain seq x y z
N MET A 1 23.29 29.75 23.59
CA MET A 1 22.21 28.76 23.81
C MET A 1 21.02 28.89 22.85
N LYS A 2 20.51 30.09 22.60
CA LYS A 2 19.35 30.27 21.70
C LYS A 2 19.60 29.80 20.23
N HIS A 3 20.84 29.97 19.73
CA HIS A 3 21.17 29.54 18.37
C HIS A 3 21.28 28.01 18.19
N ILE A 4 21.69 27.28 19.21
CA ILE A 4 21.82 25.81 19.18
C ILE A 4 20.43 25.18 19.18
N VAL A 5 19.50 25.73 19.96
CA VAL A 5 18.10 25.21 20.00
C VAL A 5 17.40 25.40 18.66
N ASN A 6 17.62 26.53 17.99
CA ASN A 6 17.03 26.78 16.66
C ASN A 6 17.60 25.85 15.57
N VAL A 7 18.89 25.53 15.61
CA VAL A 7 19.50 24.60 14.65
C VAL A 7 19.00 23.18 14.88
N LEU A 8 18.83 22.76 16.13
CA LEU A 8 18.30 21.45 16.46
C LEU A 8 16.82 21.29 16.03
N THR A 9 15.99 22.31 16.28
CA THR A 9 14.57 22.29 15.88
C THR A 9 14.42 22.31 14.36
N THR A 10 15.25 23.05 13.64
CA THR A 10 15.22 23.07 12.17
C THR A 10 15.67 21.73 11.59
N SER A 11 16.67 21.08 12.21
CA SER A 11 17.17 19.77 11.78
C SER A 11 16.16 18.65 12.01
N ILE A 12 15.42 18.69 13.14
CA ILE A 12 14.36 17.74 13.44
C ILE A 12 13.16 17.93 12.51
N LEU A 13 12.80 19.17 12.19
CA LEU A 13 11.72 19.48 11.24
C LEU A 13 12.07 19.01 9.81
N LEU A 14 13.33 19.12 9.40
CA LEU A 14 13.81 18.65 8.10
C LEU A 14 13.81 17.12 8.00
N LEU A 15 14.13 16.41 9.09
CA LEU A 15 14.06 14.95 9.16
C LEU A 15 12.62 14.42 9.07
N LEU A 16 11.65 15.14 9.63
CA LEU A 16 10.22 14.81 9.52
C LEU A 16 9.66 15.05 8.11
N ALA A 17 10.23 16.00 7.36
CA ALA A 17 9.82 16.26 5.97
C ALA A 17 10.32 15.20 4.98
N LEU A 18 11.35 14.43 5.31
CA LEU A 18 11.89 13.36 4.45
C LEU A 18 11.09 12.05 4.53
N SER A 19 10.19 11.91 5.49
CA SER A 19 9.31 10.73 5.64
C SER A 19 7.99 10.83 4.84
N ALA A 20 7.77 11.91 4.09
CA ALA A 20 6.49 12.22 3.42
C ALA A 20 6.30 11.61 2.03
N CYS A 21 7.12 10.63 1.61
CA CYS A 21 7.04 10.00 0.28
C CYS A 21 6.44 8.60 0.27
N GLU A 22 5.63 8.23 1.25
CA GLU A 22 4.87 6.99 1.15
C GLU A 22 3.64 7.20 0.24
N LYS A 23 3.59 6.45 -0.86
CA LYS A 23 2.50 6.46 -1.84
C LYS A 23 1.32 5.62 -1.40
N VAL A 24 1.52 4.80 -0.39
CA VAL A 24 0.51 3.97 0.24
C VAL A 24 0.45 4.35 1.71
N ASP A 25 -0.67 4.93 2.12
CA ASP A 25 -0.94 5.25 3.50
C ASP A 25 -1.66 4.08 4.16
N ILE A 26 -1.15 3.62 5.29
CA ILE A 26 -1.76 2.56 6.09
C ILE A 26 -1.98 3.11 7.49
N ALA A 27 -3.23 3.16 7.92
CA ALA A 27 -3.62 3.55 9.26
C ALA A 27 -4.41 2.40 9.92
N SER A 28 -4.25 2.24 11.22
CA SER A 28 -5.01 1.27 11.99
C SER A 28 -5.52 1.90 13.27
N GLN A 29 -6.72 1.48 13.69
CA GLN A 29 -7.32 1.91 14.95
C GLN A 29 -7.89 0.71 15.70
N PRO A 30 -7.72 0.65 17.04
CA PRO A 30 -8.31 -0.41 17.83
C PRO A 30 -9.84 -0.29 17.79
N LEU A 31 -10.51 -1.43 17.71
CA LEU A 31 -11.96 -1.51 17.79
C LEU A 31 -12.40 -1.74 19.24
N LYS A 32 -13.61 -1.27 19.56
CA LYS A 32 -14.28 -1.66 20.80
C LYS A 32 -14.64 -3.16 20.71
N GLY A 33 -13.88 -3.99 21.38
CA GLY A 33 -13.93 -5.44 21.27
C GLY A 33 -12.56 -6.01 20.89
N GLU A 34 -12.56 -6.96 19.99
CA GLU A 34 -11.31 -7.58 19.53
C GLU A 34 -10.93 -7.11 18.11
N GLY A 35 -9.64 -6.77 17.94
CA GLY A 35 -9.07 -6.49 16.63
C GLY A 35 -8.92 -5.01 16.30
N TYR A 36 -8.53 -4.80 15.06
CA TYR A 36 -8.21 -3.48 14.50
C TYR A 36 -8.93 -3.28 13.19
N GLU A 37 -9.40 -2.07 12.97
CA GLU A 37 -9.80 -1.61 11.64
C GLU A 37 -8.59 -1.01 10.94
N VAL A 38 -8.25 -1.54 9.78
CA VAL A 38 -7.13 -1.11 8.96
C VAL A 38 -7.67 -0.37 7.75
N HIS A 39 -7.18 0.84 7.52
CA HIS A 39 -7.50 1.67 6.38
C HIS A 39 -6.27 1.79 5.49
N ILE A 40 -6.44 1.54 4.21
CA ILE A 40 -5.39 1.68 3.20
C ILE A 40 -5.86 2.72 2.18
N GLN A 41 -4.98 3.66 1.88
CA GLN A 41 -5.15 4.59 0.77
C GLN A 41 -3.95 4.48 -0.18
N ILE A 42 -4.22 4.06 -1.40
CA ILE A 42 -3.25 3.99 -2.50
C ILE A 42 -3.48 5.24 -3.35
N ARG A 43 -2.52 6.17 -3.36
CA ARG A 43 -2.64 7.44 -4.07
C ARG A 43 -2.09 7.35 -5.47
N ASP A 44 -0.85 6.95 -5.60
CA ASP A 44 -0.13 6.92 -6.87
C ASP A 44 0.90 5.80 -6.88
N PHE A 45 1.40 5.50 -8.07
CA PHE A 45 2.52 4.59 -8.29
C PHE A 45 3.65 5.30 -9.02
N ASP A 46 4.89 4.87 -8.79
CA ASP A 46 6.02 5.29 -9.60
C ASP A 46 5.94 4.66 -10.98
N HIS A 47 5.83 5.49 -12.01
CA HIS A 47 5.87 5.07 -13.40
C HIS A 47 7.17 5.53 -14.04
N VAL A 48 7.93 4.60 -14.59
CA VAL A 48 9.15 4.89 -15.35
C VAL A 48 8.79 4.98 -16.83
N ARG A 49 8.95 6.15 -17.41
CA ARG A 49 8.80 6.34 -18.85
C ARG A 49 10.15 6.09 -19.52
N TYR A 50 10.19 5.04 -20.32
CA TYR A 50 11.41 4.62 -21.02
C TYR A 50 11.83 5.54 -22.15
N ASP A 51 10.88 6.25 -22.75
CA ASP A 51 11.12 7.23 -23.82
C ASP A 51 11.90 8.47 -23.35
N THR A 52 11.69 8.89 -22.11
CA THR A 52 12.33 10.06 -21.52
C THR A 52 13.23 9.75 -20.34
N LEU A 53 13.30 8.48 -19.91
CA LEU A 53 13.98 8.02 -18.68
C LEU A 53 13.58 8.82 -17.42
N THR A 54 12.39 9.36 -17.42
CA THR A 54 11.84 10.11 -16.31
C THR A 54 10.98 9.22 -15.43
N ARG A 55 11.04 9.47 -14.12
CA ARG A 55 10.17 8.83 -13.14
C ARG A 55 9.13 9.86 -12.71
N ALA A 56 7.86 9.51 -12.81
CA ALA A 56 6.76 10.36 -12.39
C ALA A 56 5.80 9.58 -11.50
N ALA A 57 5.23 10.25 -10.49
CA ALA A 57 4.10 9.72 -9.74
C ALA A 57 2.85 9.82 -10.62
N VAL A 58 2.16 8.70 -10.81
CA VAL A 58 0.94 8.62 -11.60
C VAL A 58 -0.19 8.09 -10.71
N PRO A 59 -1.36 8.76 -10.69
CA PRO A 59 -2.50 8.28 -9.91
C PRO A 59 -2.85 6.82 -10.22
N ALA A 60 -3.14 6.03 -9.19
CA ALA A 60 -3.38 4.60 -9.33
C ALA A 60 -4.49 4.29 -10.35
N HIS A 61 -5.55 5.10 -10.39
CA HIS A 61 -6.68 4.92 -11.31
C HIS A 61 -6.35 5.18 -12.79
N GLU A 62 -5.23 5.84 -13.08
CA GLU A 62 -4.77 6.10 -14.45
C GLU A 62 -3.95 4.93 -15.03
N VAL A 63 -3.28 4.17 -14.17
CA VAL A 63 -2.36 3.12 -14.59
C VAL A 63 -2.83 1.71 -14.24
N CYS A 64 -3.81 1.58 -13.35
CA CYS A 64 -4.35 0.30 -12.92
C CYS A 64 -5.84 0.19 -13.22
N THR A 65 -6.25 -0.98 -13.66
CA THR A 65 -7.67 -1.36 -13.74
C THR A 65 -8.10 -2.21 -12.56
N ARG A 66 -7.15 -2.79 -11.84
CA ARG A 66 -7.39 -3.69 -10.72
C ARG A 66 -6.38 -3.49 -9.60
N LEU A 67 -6.87 -3.64 -8.38
CA LEU A 67 -6.08 -3.69 -7.16
C LEU A 67 -6.41 -4.97 -6.41
N HIS A 68 -5.39 -5.63 -5.89
CA HIS A 68 -5.53 -6.78 -5.03
C HIS A 68 -4.71 -6.55 -3.76
N VAL A 69 -5.36 -6.64 -2.62
CA VAL A 69 -4.73 -6.54 -1.29
C VAL A 69 -4.87 -7.88 -0.60
N ALA A 70 -3.75 -8.43 -0.15
CA ALA A 70 -3.72 -9.65 0.63
C ALA A 70 -2.92 -9.46 1.91
N ALA A 71 -3.37 -10.02 3.00
CA ALA A 71 -2.64 -10.10 4.25
C ALA A 71 -2.32 -11.55 4.59
N TYR A 72 -1.10 -11.78 5.03
CA TYR A 72 -0.57 -13.09 5.40
C TYR A 72 -0.15 -13.08 6.87
N GLN A 73 -0.44 -14.15 7.57
CA GLN A 73 0.03 -14.40 8.92
C GLN A 73 0.66 -15.79 8.96
N THR A 74 1.90 -15.89 9.45
CA THR A 74 2.66 -17.15 9.47
C THR A 74 2.68 -17.89 8.12
N GLY A 75 2.80 -17.14 7.02
CA GLY A 75 2.83 -17.66 5.66
C GLY A 75 1.48 -18.04 5.05
N LYS A 76 0.39 -17.93 5.81
CA LYS A 76 -0.98 -18.23 5.33
C LYS A 76 -1.72 -16.94 5.01
N LYS A 77 -2.43 -16.91 3.90
CA LYS A 77 -3.29 -15.80 3.53
C LYS A 77 -4.53 -15.78 4.43
N VAL A 78 -4.70 -14.69 5.16
CA VAL A 78 -5.82 -14.51 6.10
C VAL A 78 -6.83 -13.48 5.60
N LEU A 79 -6.46 -12.65 4.62
CA LEU A 79 -7.31 -11.65 4.01
C LEU A 79 -7.02 -11.54 2.52
N SER A 80 -8.05 -11.30 1.73
CA SER A 80 -7.94 -11.00 0.30
C SER A 80 -9.07 -10.06 -0.11
N VAL A 81 -8.72 -8.90 -0.67
CA VAL A 81 -9.66 -7.90 -1.15
C VAL A 81 -9.27 -7.50 -2.56
N ASN A 82 -10.24 -7.47 -3.47
CA ASN A 82 -10.06 -7.03 -4.84
C ASN A 82 -10.92 -5.80 -5.12
N GLN A 83 -10.36 -4.88 -5.90
CA GLN A 83 -11.08 -3.74 -6.46
C GLN A 83 -10.86 -3.65 -7.96
N THR A 84 -11.83 -3.09 -8.65
CA THR A 84 -11.73 -2.70 -10.06
C THR A 84 -11.84 -1.18 -10.18
N ASN A 85 -11.35 -0.62 -11.27
CA ASN A 85 -11.40 0.84 -11.51
C ASN A 85 -12.83 1.38 -11.71
N SER A 86 -13.83 0.51 -11.79
CA SER A 86 -15.25 0.89 -11.74
C SER A 86 -15.79 1.04 -10.33
N ASP A 87 -15.06 0.59 -9.31
CA ASP A 87 -15.45 0.78 -7.92
C ASP A 87 -15.27 2.27 -7.52
N LYS A 88 -16.28 2.83 -6.87
CA LYS A 88 -16.32 4.24 -6.48
C LYS A 88 -15.15 4.65 -5.59
N ASP A 89 -14.73 3.74 -4.73
CA ASP A 89 -13.64 3.96 -3.76
C ASP A 89 -12.34 3.27 -4.18
N PHE A 90 -12.09 3.15 -5.48
CA PHE A 90 -10.87 2.56 -6.00
C PHE A 90 -9.62 3.21 -5.40
N GLY A 91 -8.76 2.39 -4.81
CA GLY A 91 -7.58 2.83 -4.08
C GLY A 91 -7.80 3.07 -2.58
N LYS A 92 -9.03 3.01 -2.08
CA LYS A 92 -9.35 3.12 -0.66
C LYS A 92 -9.96 1.81 -0.17
N LEU A 93 -9.35 1.21 0.83
CA LEU A 93 -9.79 -0.06 1.38
C LEU A 93 -9.86 0.03 2.90
N SER A 94 -10.85 -0.67 3.46
CA SER A 94 -10.99 -0.86 4.91
C SER A 94 -11.29 -2.32 5.19
N PHE A 95 -10.64 -2.88 6.19
CA PHE A 95 -10.88 -4.24 6.64
C PHE A 95 -10.49 -4.41 8.11
N ARG A 96 -10.89 -5.53 8.70
CA ARG A 96 -10.62 -5.85 10.10
C ARG A 96 -9.67 -7.01 10.22
N LEU A 97 -8.71 -6.89 11.12
CA LEU A 97 -7.76 -7.94 11.48
C LEU A 97 -7.63 -8.02 13.01
N PRO A 98 -7.51 -9.23 13.57
CA PRO A 98 -7.09 -9.40 14.96
C PRO A 98 -5.74 -8.75 15.26
N ALA A 99 -5.41 -8.56 16.54
CA ALA A 99 -4.06 -8.19 16.94
C ALA A 99 -3.07 -9.24 16.45
N GLY A 100 -1.91 -8.80 15.99
CA GLY A 100 -0.87 -9.71 15.48
C GLY A 100 0.07 -9.05 14.48
N LYS A 101 0.99 -9.85 13.98
CA LYS A 101 1.94 -9.45 12.94
C LYS A 101 1.51 -10.05 11.61
N TYR A 102 1.48 -9.20 10.60
CA TYR A 102 1.04 -9.55 9.26
C TYR A 102 2.07 -9.10 8.23
N TYR A 103 2.05 -9.76 7.08
CA TYR A 103 2.73 -9.30 5.88
C TYR A 103 1.66 -8.89 4.86
N LEU A 104 1.63 -7.60 4.54
CA LEU A 104 0.65 -7.01 3.64
C LEU A 104 1.25 -6.90 2.24
N VAL A 105 0.53 -7.37 1.25
CA VAL A 105 0.90 -7.26 -0.17
C VAL A 105 -0.21 -6.55 -0.92
N ILE A 106 0.15 -5.52 -1.67
CA ILE A 106 -0.75 -4.77 -2.54
C ILE A 106 -0.23 -4.88 -3.97
N VAL A 107 -1.08 -5.34 -4.88
CA VAL A 107 -0.78 -5.45 -6.30
C VAL A 107 -1.74 -4.60 -7.10
N GLY A 108 -1.21 -3.65 -7.87
CA GLY A 108 -1.95 -2.92 -8.87
C GLY A 108 -1.54 -3.38 -10.27
N HIS A 109 -2.48 -3.56 -11.19
CA HIS A 109 -2.18 -3.94 -12.57
C HIS A 109 -3.27 -3.50 -13.55
N ASN A 110 -2.96 -3.56 -14.82
CA ASN A 110 -3.87 -3.16 -15.90
C ASN A 110 -4.51 -4.33 -16.65
N GLY A 111 -4.49 -5.52 -16.07
CA GLY A 111 -5.12 -6.71 -16.64
C GLY A 111 -6.65 -6.71 -16.52
N SER A 112 -7.29 -7.60 -17.26
CA SER A 112 -8.75 -7.79 -17.26
C SER A 112 -9.25 -8.74 -16.17
N GLU A 113 -8.36 -9.52 -15.58
CA GLU A 113 -8.68 -10.51 -14.54
C GLU A 113 -7.96 -10.19 -13.23
N ASN A 114 -8.51 -10.64 -12.11
CA ASN A 114 -7.86 -10.46 -10.82
C ASN A 114 -6.56 -11.24 -10.74
N ALA A 115 -5.54 -10.64 -10.12
CA ALA A 115 -4.32 -11.35 -9.78
C ALA A 115 -4.58 -12.42 -8.72
N SER A 116 -3.83 -13.50 -8.77
CA SER A 116 -3.81 -14.54 -7.73
C SER A 116 -2.62 -14.33 -6.81
N LEU A 117 -2.88 -14.22 -5.52
CA LEU A 117 -1.90 -14.09 -4.45
C LEU A 117 -2.06 -15.27 -3.47
N THR A 118 -1.83 -16.50 -3.92
CA THR A 118 -1.91 -17.69 -3.08
C THR A 118 -0.80 -17.71 -2.02
N GLU A 119 0.40 -17.32 -2.43
CA GLU A 119 1.58 -17.20 -1.58
C GLU A 119 2.07 -15.76 -1.57
N PHE A 120 2.59 -15.30 -0.44
CA PHE A 120 3.01 -13.90 -0.28
C PHE A 120 4.17 -13.45 -1.19
N ARG A 121 4.87 -14.38 -1.80
CA ARG A 121 5.98 -14.12 -2.75
C ARG A 121 5.67 -14.49 -4.19
N LYS A 122 4.43 -14.92 -4.47
CA LYS A 122 4.05 -15.38 -5.81
C LYS A 122 2.78 -14.68 -6.27
N ILE A 123 2.91 -13.93 -7.34
CA ILE A 123 1.82 -13.26 -8.02
C ILE A 123 1.61 -13.94 -9.37
N SER A 124 0.38 -14.30 -9.68
CA SER A 124 0.00 -14.89 -10.97
C SER A 124 -1.15 -14.10 -11.58
N PHE A 125 -1.13 -13.96 -12.89
CA PHE A 125 -2.16 -13.26 -13.66
C PHE A 125 -2.83 -14.24 -14.64
N GLY A 126 -4.16 -14.17 -14.75
CA GLY A 126 -4.92 -15.04 -15.65
C GLY A 126 -4.91 -14.57 -17.10
N GLY A 127 -4.65 -13.29 -17.35
CA GLY A 127 -4.67 -12.68 -18.67
C GLY A 127 -3.41 -11.88 -18.97
N LYS A 128 -3.44 -11.14 -20.08
CA LYS A 128 -2.33 -10.24 -20.43
C LYS A 128 -2.27 -9.04 -19.48
N VAL A 129 -1.09 -8.81 -18.93
CA VAL A 129 -0.77 -7.65 -18.08
C VAL A 129 0.49 -7.00 -18.63
N THR A 130 0.47 -5.69 -18.83
CA THR A 130 1.63 -4.91 -19.29
C THR A 130 2.25 -4.09 -18.19
N ASP A 131 1.45 -3.65 -17.22
CA ASP A 131 1.89 -2.83 -16.09
C ASP A 131 1.49 -3.47 -14.77
N THR A 132 2.46 -3.62 -13.89
CA THR A 132 2.28 -4.19 -12.55
C THR A 132 3.03 -3.38 -11.54
N TYR A 133 2.37 -3.09 -10.43
CA TYR A 133 2.91 -2.36 -9.29
C TYR A 133 2.72 -3.20 -8.04
N VAL A 134 3.77 -3.36 -7.27
CA VAL A 134 3.74 -4.16 -6.04
C VAL A 134 4.25 -3.33 -4.88
N PHE A 135 3.49 -3.35 -3.81
CA PHE A 135 3.88 -2.83 -2.51
C PHE A 135 3.77 -3.95 -1.48
N ALA A 136 4.79 -4.13 -0.65
CA ALA A 136 4.78 -5.13 0.39
C ALA A 136 5.38 -4.56 1.68
N ARG A 137 4.74 -4.82 2.81
CA ARG A 137 5.13 -4.30 4.11
C ARG A 137 4.71 -5.20 5.25
N GLU A 138 5.53 -5.26 6.29
CA GLU A 138 5.09 -5.80 7.58
C GLU A 138 4.13 -4.83 8.27
N LEU A 139 3.06 -5.36 8.83
CA LEU A 139 2.05 -4.64 9.59
C LEU A 139 1.93 -5.30 10.96
N THR A 140 2.21 -4.53 12.00
CA THR A 140 2.04 -4.97 13.40
C THR A 140 0.84 -4.26 14.00
N LEU A 141 -0.12 -5.03 14.49
CA LEU A 141 -1.32 -4.57 15.18
C LEU A 141 -1.22 -5.04 16.64
N GLU A 142 -0.81 -4.11 17.50
CA GLU A 142 -0.63 -4.36 18.93
C GLU A 142 -1.60 -3.50 19.75
N GLY A 143 -2.22 -4.13 20.71
CA GLY A 143 -3.10 -3.47 21.65
C GLY A 143 -2.38 -3.01 22.91
#